data_c09d7783a92dc0aa079d97be11b1aae0
#
_entry.id   c09d7783a92dc0aa079d97be11b1aae0
#
_cell.length_a   1.000
_cell.length_b   1.000
_cell.length_c   1.000
_cell.angle_alpha   90.00
_cell.angle_beta   90.00
_cell.angle_gamma   90.00
#
_symmetry.space_group_name_H-M   'P 1'
#
loop_
_entity.id
_entity.type
_entity.pdbx_description
1 polymer ?
#
loop_
_entity_poly.entity_id
_entity_poly.type
_entity_poly.pdbx_seq_one_letter_code
_entity_poly.pdbx_strand_id
1 'polypeptide(L)'
;MPTQAEKAEAFRAMHRGPEILVLPNVWDCASARIIEEAGFSAIATTSAGVANALGYPDGERIPAAEMLAAVTRIARCVGVPVTADLEAGYGDVAATATGLVASGAIGLNLEDAGGDPAQHASRIATVRRVGRDLGVNPVINARTDLYLDRMGCDPASRFDRTCERARAYIDAGADCVFVPGVTGEDACCGCAVTAEPIRA
;
A
#
# COMPACT_ATOMS: atom_id res chain seq x y z
N MET A 1 -6.28 -12.62 21.37
CA MET A 1 -5.80 -11.57 20.43
C MET A 1 -6.44 -11.86 19.08
N PRO A 2 -6.81 -10.82 18.29
CA PRO A 2 -7.38 -11.03 16.96
C PRO A 2 -6.38 -11.74 16.03
N THR A 3 -6.88 -12.59 15.16
CA THR A 3 -6.11 -13.22 14.10
C THR A 3 -5.64 -12.19 13.07
N GLN A 4 -4.67 -12.56 12.23
CA GLN A 4 -4.22 -11.68 11.15
C GLN A 4 -5.36 -11.36 10.16
N ALA A 5 -6.22 -12.32 9.85
CA ALA A 5 -7.38 -12.12 8.99
C ALA A 5 -8.37 -11.10 9.62
N GLU A 6 -8.68 -11.23 10.91
CA GLU A 6 -9.54 -10.27 11.62
C GLU A 6 -8.92 -8.87 11.66
N LYS A 7 -7.59 -8.76 11.84
CA LYS A 7 -6.89 -7.47 11.73
C LYS A 7 -7.00 -6.87 10.33
N ALA A 8 -6.90 -7.67 9.27
CA ALA A 8 -7.04 -7.21 7.89
C ALA A 8 -8.45 -6.66 7.61
N GLU A 9 -9.50 -7.35 8.08
CA GLU A 9 -10.87 -6.88 7.94
C GLU A 9 -11.14 -5.61 8.77
N ALA A 10 -10.64 -5.54 10.00
CA ALA A 10 -10.74 -4.34 10.83
C ALA A 10 -10.06 -3.14 10.14
N PHE A 11 -8.86 -3.35 9.57
CA PHE A 11 -8.14 -2.32 8.84
C PHE A 11 -8.88 -1.87 7.56
N ARG A 12 -9.48 -2.81 6.83
CA ARG A 12 -10.36 -2.49 5.68
C ARG A 12 -11.57 -1.65 6.09
N ALA A 13 -12.17 -1.96 7.25
CA ALA A 13 -13.29 -1.19 7.78
C ALA A 13 -12.88 0.26 8.15
N MET A 14 -11.65 0.47 8.65
CA MET A 14 -11.13 1.82 8.94
C MET A 14 -11.07 2.72 7.69
N HIS A 15 -10.80 2.16 6.50
CA HIS A 15 -10.80 2.91 5.24
C HIS A 15 -12.20 3.34 4.78
N ARG A 16 -13.27 2.77 5.34
CA ARG A 16 -14.66 3.05 4.98
C ARG A 16 -15.41 3.83 6.05
N GLY A 17 -14.73 4.15 7.15
CA GLY A 17 -15.33 4.88 8.26
C GLY A 17 -15.60 6.35 7.91
N PRO A 18 -16.41 7.05 8.72
CA PRO A 18 -16.69 8.47 8.54
C PRO A 18 -15.49 9.37 8.90
N GLU A 19 -14.56 8.85 9.68
CA GLU A 19 -13.36 9.57 10.10
C GLU A 19 -12.19 9.25 9.16
N ILE A 20 -11.33 10.26 8.92
CA ILE A 20 -10.12 10.08 8.11
C ILE A 20 -9.16 9.14 8.85
N LEU A 21 -8.78 8.06 8.19
CA LEU A 21 -7.73 7.17 8.68
C LEU A 21 -6.35 7.82 8.49
N VAL A 22 -5.69 8.12 9.58
CA VAL A 22 -4.31 8.63 9.57
C VAL A 22 -3.36 7.46 9.78
N LEU A 23 -2.46 7.25 8.82
CA LEU A 23 -1.46 6.18 8.81
C LEU A 23 -0.05 6.78 8.91
N PRO A 24 0.50 6.98 10.11
CA PRO A 24 1.88 7.42 10.25
C PRO A 24 2.85 6.39 9.71
N ASN A 25 3.92 6.88 9.06
CA ASN A 25 4.96 6.02 8.50
C ASN A 25 6.05 5.71 9.53
N VAL A 26 6.44 4.43 9.57
CA VAL A 26 7.47 3.90 10.44
C VAL A 26 8.50 3.09 9.62
N TRP A 27 9.72 2.92 10.15
CA TRP A 27 10.80 2.21 9.46
C TRP A 27 11.57 1.23 10.35
N ASP A 28 11.28 1.23 11.67
CA ASP A 28 11.86 0.32 12.65
C ASP A 28 10.91 0.10 13.84
N CYS A 29 11.31 -0.77 14.78
CA CYS A 29 10.51 -1.06 15.97
C CYS A 29 10.40 0.13 16.93
N ALA A 30 11.38 1.03 16.96
CA ALA A 30 11.35 2.17 17.86
C ALA A 30 10.31 3.19 17.39
N SER A 31 10.36 3.57 16.11
CA SER A 31 9.36 4.45 15.50
C SER A 31 7.94 3.85 15.58
N ALA A 32 7.80 2.53 15.34
CA ALA A 32 6.52 1.84 15.41
C ALA A 32 5.88 1.91 16.82
N ARG A 33 6.65 1.66 17.87
CA ARG A 33 6.18 1.75 19.26
C ARG A 33 5.82 3.16 19.68
N ILE A 34 6.60 4.15 19.29
CA ILE A 34 6.30 5.55 19.56
C ILE A 34 4.95 5.95 18.96
N ILE A 35 4.69 5.55 17.72
CA ILE A 35 3.43 5.83 17.02
C ILE A 35 2.26 5.07 17.66
N GLU A 36 2.44 3.81 18.03
CA GLU A 36 1.42 3.04 18.75
C GLU A 36 1.09 3.67 20.12
N GLU A 37 2.12 4.06 20.89
CA GLU A 37 1.96 4.73 22.19
C GLU A 37 1.29 6.10 22.06
N ALA A 38 1.45 6.78 20.92
CA ALA A 38 0.73 8.01 20.60
C ALA A 38 -0.77 7.80 20.31
N GLY A 39 -1.24 6.55 20.26
CA GLY A 39 -2.66 6.19 20.14
C GLY A 39 -3.18 6.02 18.72
N PHE A 40 -2.32 5.89 17.73
CA PHE A 40 -2.74 5.61 16.35
C PHE A 40 -3.27 4.18 16.22
N SER A 41 -4.41 4.04 15.51
CA SER A 41 -5.13 2.77 15.38
C SER A 41 -4.50 1.81 14.37
N ALA A 42 -3.64 2.28 13.49
CA ALA A 42 -2.88 1.51 12.50
C ALA A 42 -1.63 2.28 12.09
N ILE A 43 -0.65 1.58 11.54
CA ILE A 43 0.60 2.18 11.05
C ILE A 43 0.97 1.64 9.67
N ALA A 44 1.70 2.46 8.90
CA ALA A 44 2.26 2.06 7.61
C ALA A 44 3.79 2.03 7.69
N THR A 45 4.46 1.13 6.97
CA THR A 45 5.89 1.27 6.76
C THR A 45 6.17 2.23 5.61
N THR A 46 7.40 2.72 5.51
CA THR A 46 7.91 3.47 4.36
C THR A 46 9.10 2.73 3.77
N SER A 47 9.03 2.39 2.47
CA SER A 47 10.11 1.72 1.75
C SER A 47 11.41 2.50 1.83
N ALA A 48 11.34 3.81 1.54
CA ALA A 48 12.49 4.71 1.63
C ALA A 48 13.09 4.78 3.05
N GLY A 49 12.24 4.86 4.08
CA GLY A 49 12.69 4.90 5.48
C GLY A 49 13.37 3.61 5.90
N VAL A 50 12.80 2.46 5.55
CA VAL A 50 13.38 1.13 5.84
C VAL A 50 14.69 0.94 5.07
N ALA A 51 14.71 1.25 3.76
CA ALA A 51 15.91 1.14 2.94
C ALA A 51 17.05 2.00 3.52
N ASN A 52 16.79 3.27 3.79
CA ASN A 52 17.77 4.20 4.35
C ASN A 52 18.29 3.75 5.73
N ALA A 53 17.40 3.24 6.61
CA ALA A 53 17.79 2.73 7.92
C ALA A 53 18.73 1.51 7.83
N LEU A 54 18.65 0.75 6.73
CA LEU A 54 19.47 -0.42 6.45
C LEU A 54 20.66 -0.12 5.51
N GLY A 55 20.86 1.15 5.11
CA GLY A 55 22.00 1.59 4.30
C GLY A 55 21.80 1.42 2.79
N TYR A 56 20.55 1.24 2.32
CA TYR A 56 20.21 1.15 0.91
C TYR A 56 19.58 2.44 0.40
N PRO A 57 19.78 2.81 -0.87
CA PRO A 57 18.96 3.84 -1.51
C PRO A 57 17.53 3.30 -1.77
N ASP A 58 16.58 4.23 -1.91
CA ASP A 58 15.20 3.95 -2.28
C ASP A 58 15.07 3.37 -3.72
N GLY A 59 13.93 2.76 -4.04
CA GLY A 59 13.59 2.27 -5.38
C GLY A 59 14.03 0.83 -5.66
N GLU A 60 13.58 -0.12 -4.83
CA GLU A 60 13.83 -1.56 -4.92
C GLU A 60 15.32 -1.94 -4.95
N ARG A 61 16.18 -1.14 -4.26
CA ARG A 61 17.62 -1.43 -4.12
C ARG A 61 17.92 -2.35 -2.96
N ILE A 62 17.06 -2.35 -1.95
CA ILE A 62 17.10 -3.33 -0.88
C ILE A 62 16.55 -4.67 -1.38
N PRO A 63 17.17 -5.83 -1.07
CA PRO A 63 16.58 -7.13 -1.39
C PRO A 63 15.21 -7.32 -0.74
N ALA A 64 14.25 -7.91 -1.47
CA ALA A 64 12.90 -8.20 -0.95
C ALA A 64 12.91 -8.94 0.40
N ALA A 65 13.82 -9.87 0.58
CA ALA A 65 13.94 -10.64 1.83
C ALA A 65 14.33 -9.76 3.03
N GLU A 66 15.17 -8.75 2.83
CA GLU A 66 15.57 -7.80 3.90
C GLU A 66 14.44 -6.82 4.21
N MET A 67 13.73 -6.32 3.19
CA MET A 67 12.53 -5.50 3.36
C MET A 67 11.47 -6.26 4.17
N LEU A 68 11.13 -7.48 3.77
CA LEU A 68 10.16 -8.31 4.47
C LEU A 68 10.60 -8.70 5.89
N ALA A 69 11.90 -8.87 6.12
CA ALA A 69 12.43 -9.07 7.47
C ALA A 69 12.25 -7.84 8.36
N ALA A 70 12.42 -6.62 7.83
CA ALA A 70 12.14 -5.38 8.54
C ALA A 70 10.64 -5.26 8.85
N VAL A 71 9.77 -5.48 7.88
CA VAL A 71 8.31 -5.51 8.07
C VAL A 71 7.90 -6.51 9.15
N THR A 72 8.50 -7.71 9.14
CA THR A 72 8.25 -8.74 10.16
C THR A 72 8.59 -8.26 11.56
N ARG A 73 9.73 -7.59 11.75
CA ARG A 73 10.11 -7.04 13.04
C ARG A 73 9.13 -5.98 13.52
N ILE A 74 8.74 -5.06 12.63
CA ILE A 74 7.76 -4.00 12.90
C ILE A 74 6.41 -4.62 13.28
N ALA A 75 5.87 -5.52 12.48
CA ALA A 75 4.57 -6.15 12.73
C ALA A 75 4.52 -6.95 14.05
N ARG A 76 5.65 -7.49 14.50
CA ARG A 76 5.76 -8.24 15.77
C ARG A 76 5.91 -7.37 17.01
N CYS A 77 6.40 -6.15 16.86
CA CYS A 77 6.69 -5.28 18.01
C CYS A 77 5.50 -4.42 18.44
N VAL A 78 4.38 -4.42 17.69
CA VAL A 78 3.17 -3.65 17.94
C VAL A 78 1.92 -4.51 17.89
N GLY A 79 0.86 -4.08 18.58
CA GLY A 79 -0.46 -4.74 18.57
C GLY A 79 -1.38 -4.26 17.46
N VAL A 80 -1.18 -3.02 16.99
CA VAL A 80 -2.00 -2.40 15.94
C VAL A 80 -1.74 -3.01 14.56
N PRO A 81 -2.71 -2.91 13.62
CA PRO A 81 -2.51 -3.32 12.23
C PRO A 81 -1.33 -2.60 11.56
N VAL A 82 -0.55 -3.34 10.79
CA VAL A 82 0.59 -2.82 10.02
C VAL A 82 0.36 -3.06 8.54
N THR A 83 0.38 -2.00 7.72
CA THR A 83 0.45 -2.07 6.26
C THR A 83 1.87 -1.78 5.78
N ALA A 84 2.34 -2.48 4.75
CA ALA A 84 3.72 -2.37 4.28
C ALA A 84 3.81 -1.64 2.93
N ASP A 85 4.75 -0.73 2.80
CA ASP A 85 5.13 -0.18 1.50
C ASP A 85 6.10 -1.14 0.82
N LEU A 86 5.64 -1.81 -0.25
CA LEU A 86 6.38 -2.85 -0.98
C LEU A 86 6.69 -2.44 -2.41
N GLU A 87 6.74 -1.14 -2.68
CA GLU A 87 7.14 -0.57 -3.96
C GLU A 87 6.41 -1.23 -5.15
N ALA A 88 7.10 -1.63 -6.21
CA ALA A 88 6.49 -2.31 -7.36
C ALA A 88 6.37 -3.84 -7.18
N GLY A 89 6.74 -4.39 -6.02
CA GLY A 89 6.61 -5.81 -5.69
C GLY A 89 7.86 -6.66 -5.93
N TYR A 90 9.03 -6.03 -6.05
CA TYR A 90 10.34 -6.69 -6.10
C TYR A 90 10.48 -7.77 -7.19
N GLY A 91 9.87 -7.54 -8.35
CA GLY A 91 9.96 -8.44 -9.51
C GLY A 91 9.07 -9.68 -9.42
N ASP A 92 8.98 -10.35 -8.27
CA ASP A 92 8.06 -11.49 -8.03
C ASP A 92 6.97 -11.10 -7.02
N VAL A 93 5.87 -10.57 -7.54
CA VAL A 93 4.73 -10.12 -6.72
C VAL A 93 4.07 -11.27 -5.94
N ALA A 94 4.09 -12.49 -6.46
CA ALA A 94 3.50 -13.64 -5.75
C ALA A 94 4.36 -14.02 -4.53
N ALA A 95 5.68 -14.06 -4.68
CA ALA A 95 6.60 -14.29 -3.57
C ALA A 95 6.53 -13.16 -2.55
N THR A 96 6.48 -11.91 -3.00
CA THR A 96 6.34 -10.72 -2.14
C THR A 96 5.04 -10.73 -1.35
N ALA A 97 3.90 -11.05 -1.97
CA ALA A 97 2.62 -11.19 -1.29
C ALA A 97 2.61 -12.34 -0.26
N THR A 98 3.25 -13.46 -0.58
CA THR A 98 3.44 -14.57 0.36
C THR A 98 4.26 -14.14 1.57
N GLY A 99 5.37 -13.44 1.33
CA GLY A 99 6.21 -12.87 2.37
C GLY A 99 5.51 -11.82 3.23
N LEU A 100 4.66 -10.97 2.63
CA LEU A 100 3.81 -10.02 3.34
C LEU A 100 2.92 -10.75 4.36
N VAL A 101 2.19 -11.78 3.93
CA VAL A 101 1.32 -12.54 4.83
C VAL A 101 2.15 -13.21 5.92
N ALA A 102 3.28 -13.82 5.58
CA ALA A 102 4.18 -14.45 6.56
C ALA A 102 4.78 -13.45 7.56
N SER A 103 4.94 -12.18 7.18
CA SER A 103 5.46 -11.13 8.06
C SER A 103 4.50 -10.73 9.19
N GLY A 104 3.21 -11.01 9.06
CA GLY A 104 2.16 -10.56 9.96
C GLY A 104 1.53 -9.21 9.59
N ALA A 105 2.01 -8.55 8.54
CA ALA A 105 1.35 -7.35 8.00
C ALA A 105 0.03 -7.71 7.32
N ILE A 106 -0.89 -6.74 7.26
CA ILE A 106 -2.28 -6.95 6.83
C ILE A 106 -2.69 -6.12 5.62
N GLY A 107 -1.78 -5.39 5.05
CA GLY A 107 -2.00 -4.55 3.87
C GLY A 107 -0.68 -4.17 3.22
N LEU A 108 -0.78 -3.64 2.02
CA LEU A 108 0.39 -3.13 1.29
C LEU A 108 0.05 -1.94 0.41
N ASN A 109 1.04 -1.07 0.21
CA ASN A 109 1.12 -0.22 -0.97
C ASN A 109 1.80 -1.03 -2.08
N LEU A 110 1.24 -0.98 -3.29
CA LEU A 110 1.83 -1.54 -4.48
C LEU A 110 1.77 -0.50 -5.60
N GLU A 111 2.92 -0.10 -6.14
CA GLU A 111 3.01 0.98 -7.12
C GLU A 111 3.17 0.48 -8.55
N ASP A 112 2.65 1.28 -9.50
CA ASP A 112 2.81 1.02 -10.93
C ASP A 112 4.13 1.56 -11.49
N ALA A 113 4.85 2.39 -10.74
CA ALA A 113 6.07 3.08 -11.15
C ALA A 113 5.93 3.77 -12.52
N GLY A 114 4.72 4.25 -12.86
CA GLY A 114 4.40 4.85 -14.15
C GLY A 114 4.32 3.86 -15.32
N GLY A 115 4.45 2.56 -15.07
CA GLY A 115 4.43 1.50 -16.07
C GLY A 115 3.06 1.21 -16.69
N ASP A 116 2.93 0.06 -17.36
CA ASP A 116 1.69 -0.39 -18.00
C ASP A 116 0.60 -0.69 -16.97
N PRO A 117 -0.58 -0.03 -17.04
CA PRO A 117 -1.67 -0.24 -16.10
C PRO A 117 -2.25 -1.66 -16.14
N ALA A 118 -2.26 -2.34 -17.29
CA ALA A 118 -2.74 -3.71 -17.38
C ALA A 118 -1.82 -4.70 -16.65
N GLN A 119 -0.51 -4.47 -16.74
CA GLN A 119 0.47 -5.24 -16.00
C GLN A 119 0.30 -5.02 -14.48
N HIS A 120 0.08 -3.77 -14.05
CA HIS A 120 -0.12 -3.48 -12.64
C HIS A 120 -1.44 -4.08 -12.11
N ALA A 121 -2.54 -4.00 -12.87
CA ALA A 121 -3.79 -4.68 -12.55
C ALA A 121 -3.60 -6.20 -12.36
N SER A 122 -2.79 -6.84 -13.22
CA SER A 122 -2.43 -8.26 -13.06
C SER A 122 -1.64 -8.54 -11.77
N ARG A 123 -0.75 -7.62 -11.35
CA ARG A 123 -0.03 -7.72 -10.07
C ARG A 123 -0.99 -7.65 -8.89
N ILE A 124 -1.96 -6.72 -8.91
CA ILE A 124 -3.00 -6.57 -7.89
C ILE A 124 -3.83 -7.86 -7.77
N ALA A 125 -4.32 -8.39 -8.91
CA ALA A 125 -5.06 -9.66 -8.95
C ALA A 125 -4.23 -10.84 -8.39
N THR A 126 -2.92 -10.83 -8.60
CA THR A 126 -1.99 -11.82 -8.04
C THR A 126 -1.94 -11.73 -6.51
N VAL A 127 -1.80 -10.53 -5.94
CA VAL A 127 -1.85 -10.34 -4.48
C VAL A 127 -3.17 -10.83 -3.90
N ARG A 128 -4.31 -10.53 -4.54
CA ARG A 128 -5.63 -11.03 -4.11
C ARG A 128 -5.72 -12.54 -4.10
N ARG A 129 -5.23 -13.18 -5.15
CA ARG A 129 -5.22 -14.64 -5.24
C ARG A 129 -4.37 -15.25 -4.11
N VAL A 130 -3.13 -14.78 -3.94
CA VAL A 130 -2.24 -15.25 -2.87
C VAL A 130 -2.87 -15.06 -1.48
N GLY A 131 -3.46 -13.89 -1.23
CA GLY A 131 -4.14 -13.62 0.04
C GLY A 131 -5.27 -14.60 0.33
N ARG A 132 -6.12 -14.89 -0.66
CA ARG A 132 -7.18 -15.91 -0.52
C ARG A 132 -6.62 -17.29 -0.25
N ASP A 133 -5.61 -17.71 -1.00
CA ASP A 133 -5.00 -19.03 -0.87
C ASP A 133 -4.38 -19.25 0.53
N LEU A 134 -3.88 -18.16 1.15
CA LEU A 134 -3.28 -18.16 2.49
C LEU A 134 -4.29 -17.84 3.62
N GLY A 135 -5.56 -17.58 3.30
CA GLY A 135 -6.59 -17.25 4.28
C GLY A 135 -6.46 -15.88 4.95
N VAL A 136 -5.64 -14.99 4.39
CA VAL A 136 -5.51 -13.60 4.81
C VAL A 136 -5.77 -12.71 3.61
N ASN A 137 -6.80 -11.87 3.67
CA ASN A 137 -7.15 -10.96 2.59
C ASN A 137 -6.53 -9.57 2.85
N PRO A 138 -5.29 -9.28 2.41
CA PRO A 138 -4.64 -8.03 2.72
C PRO A 138 -5.35 -6.85 2.08
N VAL A 139 -5.31 -5.68 2.73
CA VAL A 139 -5.75 -4.43 2.13
C VAL A 139 -4.73 -3.98 1.09
N ILE A 140 -5.17 -3.81 -0.15
CA ILE A 140 -4.32 -3.37 -1.26
C ILE A 140 -4.57 -1.90 -1.54
N ASN A 141 -3.59 -1.06 -1.25
CA ASN A 141 -3.54 0.34 -1.65
C ASN A 141 -2.73 0.44 -2.95
N ALA A 142 -3.44 0.50 -4.08
CA ALA A 142 -2.81 0.58 -5.39
C ALA A 142 -2.32 2.01 -5.66
N ARG A 143 -1.00 2.16 -5.82
CA ARG A 143 -0.39 3.46 -6.08
C ARG A 143 -0.17 3.66 -7.58
N THR A 144 -0.50 4.88 -8.06
CA THR A 144 -0.11 5.32 -9.40
C THR A 144 0.74 6.58 -9.34
N ASP A 145 1.88 6.56 -10.01
CA ASP A 145 2.92 7.59 -9.91
C ASP A 145 2.79 8.70 -10.96
N LEU A 146 1.70 8.77 -11.71
CA LEU A 146 1.55 9.71 -12.83
C LEU A 146 1.68 11.19 -12.45
N TYR A 147 1.49 11.55 -11.17
CA TYR A 147 1.66 12.92 -10.67
C TYR A 147 3.08 13.21 -10.15
N LEU A 148 3.97 12.23 -10.14
CA LEU A 148 5.37 12.49 -9.83
C LEU A 148 6.07 13.09 -11.05
N ASP A 149 6.82 14.17 -10.86
CA ASP A 149 7.48 14.93 -11.94
C ASP A 149 8.39 14.07 -12.83
N ARG A 150 9.02 13.05 -12.24
CA ARG A 150 9.89 12.10 -12.95
C ARG A 150 9.17 11.27 -14.03
N MET A 151 7.84 11.23 -14.02
CA MET A 151 7.06 10.39 -14.95
C MET A 151 6.83 11.03 -16.32
N GLY A 152 7.10 12.33 -16.49
CA GLY A 152 6.97 13.03 -17.78
C GLY A 152 5.56 12.95 -18.38
N CYS A 153 4.52 12.75 -17.57
CA CYS A 153 3.15 12.68 -18.03
C CYS A 153 2.63 14.07 -18.43
N ASP A 154 2.02 14.17 -19.61
CA ASP A 154 1.39 15.41 -20.05
C ASP A 154 0.33 15.89 -19.03
N PRO A 155 0.47 17.12 -18.48
CA PRO A 155 -0.47 17.66 -17.48
C PRO A 155 -1.93 17.68 -17.95
N ALA A 156 -2.20 17.92 -19.25
CA ALA A 156 -3.56 18.03 -19.79
C ALA A 156 -4.31 16.69 -19.77
N SER A 157 -3.61 15.58 -19.93
CA SER A 157 -4.20 14.22 -19.93
C SER A 157 -3.99 13.46 -18.63
N ARG A 158 -3.24 14.03 -17.69
CA ARG A 158 -2.78 13.34 -16.47
C ARG A 158 -3.95 12.89 -15.60
N PHE A 159 -4.96 13.73 -15.42
CA PHE A 159 -6.12 13.43 -14.60
C PHE A 159 -6.92 12.26 -15.17
N ASP A 160 -7.29 12.32 -16.45
CA ASP A 160 -8.08 11.26 -17.10
C ASP A 160 -7.35 9.91 -17.06
N ARG A 161 -6.05 9.91 -17.36
CA ARG A 161 -5.22 8.71 -17.29
C ARG A 161 -5.10 8.16 -15.86
N THR A 162 -5.09 9.03 -14.85
CA THR A 162 -5.10 8.59 -13.45
C THR A 162 -6.41 7.94 -13.09
N CYS A 163 -7.54 8.51 -13.52
CA CYS A 163 -8.87 7.94 -13.33
C CYS A 163 -9.05 6.58 -14.03
N GLU A 164 -8.53 6.45 -15.26
CA GLU A 164 -8.53 5.17 -15.99
C GLU A 164 -7.75 4.08 -15.23
N ARG A 165 -6.55 4.43 -14.74
CA ARG A 165 -5.72 3.53 -13.92
C ARG A 165 -6.43 3.15 -12.62
N ALA A 166 -6.98 4.14 -11.92
CA ALA A 166 -7.70 3.90 -10.66
C ALA A 166 -8.84 2.91 -10.84
N ARG A 167 -9.66 3.06 -11.88
CA ARG A 167 -10.74 2.11 -12.20
C ARG A 167 -10.19 0.71 -12.48
N ALA A 168 -9.18 0.60 -13.33
CA ALA A 168 -8.57 -0.70 -13.64
C ALA A 168 -7.99 -1.41 -12.41
N TYR A 169 -7.43 -0.65 -11.45
CA TYR A 169 -6.85 -1.20 -10.23
C TYR A 169 -7.94 -1.65 -9.24
N ILE A 170 -9.02 -0.88 -9.10
CA ILE A 170 -10.18 -1.27 -8.30
C ILE A 170 -10.84 -2.52 -8.89
N ASP A 171 -11.05 -2.58 -10.21
CA ASP A 171 -11.61 -3.75 -10.91
C ASP A 171 -10.74 -5.00 -10.74
N ALA A 172 -9.41 -4.82 -10.64
CA ALA A 172 -8.46 -5.89 -10.35
C ALA A 172 -8.44 -6.33 -8.88
N GLY A 173 -9.14 -5.60 -8.00
CA GLY A 173 -9.30 -5.95 -6.60
C GLY A 173 -8.53 -5.08 -5.61
N ALA A 174 -8.06 -3.88 -5.97
CA ALA A 174 -7.55 -2.93 -4.99
C ALA A 174 -8.68 -2.45 -4.06
N ASP A 175 -8.35 -2.17 -2.80
CA ASP A 175 -9.29 -1.61 -1.82
C ASP A 175 -9.32 -0.09 -1.87
N CYS A 176 -8.21 0.53 -2.22
CA CYS A 176 -8.04 1.97 -2.36
C CYS A 176 -6.97 2.29 -3.41
N VAL A 177 -6.92 3.54 -3.82
CA VAL A 177 -5.93 4.07 -4.77
C VAL A 177 -5.19 5.22 -4.12
N PHE A 178 -3.87 5.22 -4.28
CA PHE A 178 -2.99 6.26 -3.79
C PHE A 178 -2.33 6.99 -4.97
N VAL A 179 -2.45 8.31 -4.99
CA VAL A 179 -1.89 9.18 -6.04
C VAL A 179 -0.95 10.19 -5.38
N PRO A 180 0.34 9.86 -5.24
CA PRO A 180 1.31 10.79 -4.66
C PRO A 180 1.54 11.99 -5.58
N GLY A 181 1.80 13.16 -4.99
CA GLY A 181 2.14 14.38 -5.72
C GLY A 181 0.96 15.21 -6.23
N VAL A 182 -0.28 14.81 -5.95
CA VAL A 182 -1.46 15.64 -6.21
C VAL A 182 -1.49 16.80 -5.22
N THR A 183 -1.47 18.03 -5.71
CA THR A 183 -1.45 19.26 -4.89
C THR A 183 -2.60 20.22 -5.18
N GLY A 184 -3.37 20.01 -6.24
CA GLY A 184 -4.53 20.83 -6.60
C GLY A 184 -5.82 20.33 -5.97
N GLU A 185 -6.61 21.23 -5.35
CA GLU A 185 -7.92 20.87 -4.76
C GLU A 185 -8.85 20.19 -5.75
N ASP A 186 -8.96 20.72 -6.97
CA ASP A 186 -9.84 20.17 -8.01
C ASP A 186 -9.44 18.75 -8.42
N ALA A 187 -8.14 18.48 -8.50
CA ALA A 187 -7.64 17.15 -8.82
C ALA A 187 -7.86 16.15 -7.65
N CYS A 188 -7.67 16.60 -6.41
CA CYS A 188 -7.93 15.79 -5.22
C CYS A 188 -9.41 15.44 -5.09
N CYS A 189 -10.31 16.43 -5.23
CA CYS A 189 -11.75 16.21 -5.19
C CYS A 189 -12.23 15.32 -6.34
N GLY A 190 -11.72 15.54 -7.56
CA GLY A 190 -12.05 14.71 -8.72
C GLY A 190 -11.64 13.26 -8.56
N CYS A 191 -10.47 12.98 -8.03
CA CYS A 191 -10.02 11.61 -7.74
C CYS A 191 -10.89 10.92 -6.68
N ALA A 192 -11.32 11.65 -5.64
CA ALA A 192 -12.19 11.12 -4.59
C ALA A 192 -13.61 10.78 -5.10
N VAL A 193 -14.15 11.61 -6.01
CA VAL A 193 -15.51 11.42 -6.58
C VAL A 193 -15.56 10.27 -7.59
N THR A 194 -14.47 10.00 -8.29
CA THR A 194 -14.42 8.89 -9.27
C THR A 194 -14.21 7.52 -8.64
N ALA A 195 -13.73 7.48 -7.40
CA ALA A 195 -13.75 6.28 -6.57
C ALA A 195 -15.15 6.12 -5.95
N GLU A 196 -16.13 5.65 -6.73
CA GLU A 196 -17.41 5.25 -6.13
C GLU A 196 -17.15 4.20 -5.03
N PRO A 197 -17.88 4.27 -3.90
CA PRO A 197 -17.69 3.28 -2.84
C PRO A 197 -17.95 1.90 -3.43
N ILE A 198 -17.01 0.99 -3.23
CA ILE A 198 -17.12 -0.42 -3.64
C ILE A 198 -18.44 -0.92 -3.08
N ARG A 199 -19.41 -1.18 -3.99
CA ARG A 199 -20.68 -1.80 -3.60
C ARG A 199 -20.37 -3.20 -3.06
N ALA A 200 -20.89 -3.46 -1.87
CA ALA A 200 -20.80 -4.74 -1.18
C ALA A 200 -21.46 -5.86 -1.99
#